data_5c207e718521ecb394ced22218bec1d4
#
_entry.id   5c207e718521ecb394ced22218bec1d4
#
_cell.length_a   1.000
_cell.length_b   1.000
_cell.length_c   1.000
_cell.angle_alpha   90.00
_cell.angle_beta   90.00
_cell.angle_gamma   90.00
#
_symmetry.space_group_name_H-M   'P 1'
#
loop_
_entity.id
_entity.type
_entity.pdbx_description
1 polymer ?
#
loop_
_entity_poly.entity_id
_entity_poly.type
_entity_poly.pdbx_seq_one_letter_code
_entity_poly.pdbx_strand_id
1 'polypeptide(L)'
;SFGSKSPIYRMGTLKVTITTDKGTTVYRINEVGVRMKGNTSRTSFYNDWDGMYNLVHFKVSFQETFDDPGYYGNQALSWNETDRQARKDRTFATLEKIDIRWNRNDDPTYIRENYAYDLYRSFGVLAPHTNLASVDFGNDHAGVWVIYEPVDKIFLEKNLPEEALGGDLYKLGWTNEGATFTSFS
;
A
#
# COMPACT_ATOMS: atom_id res chain seq x y z
N SER A 1 -8.96 11.01 12.53
CA SER A 1 -9.14 11.76 11.27
C SER A 1 -8.27 11.19 10.17
N PHE A 2 -8.82 10.84 9.03
CA PHE A 2 -8.05 10.36 7.88
C PHE A 2 -7.10 11.43 7.30
N GLY A 3 -7.33 12.70 7.56
CA GLY A 3 -6.51 13.81 7.08
C GLY A 3 -5.19 14.03 7.83
N SER A 4 -5.00 13.42 8.98
CA SER A 4 -3.75 13.56 9.75
C SER A 4 -2.69 12.55 9.30
N LYS A 5 -1.41 12.84 9.54
CA LYS A 5 -0.29 11.91 9.32
C LYS A 5 -0.31 10.75 10.34
N SER A 6 -1.50 10.20 10.62
CA SER A 6 -1.66 9.11 11.59
C SER A 6 -1.02 7.83 11.06
N PRO A 7 -0.19 7.14 11.84
CA PRO A 7 0.32 5.82 11.51
C PRO A 7 -0.73 4.72 11.65
N ILE A 8 -1.89 5.03 12.23
CA ILE A 8 -2.92 4.05 12.62
C ILE A 8 -3.59 3.45 11.39
N TYR A 9 -3.62 2.13 11.34
CA TYR A 9 -4.42 1.38 10.39
C TYR A 9 -5.85 1.22 10.88
N ARG A 10 -6.80 1.24 9.95
CA ARG A 10 -8.19 0.86 10.20
C ARG A 10 -8.43 -0.54 9.65
N MET A 11 -9.11 -1.35 10.43
CA MET A 11 -9.44 -2.73 10.03
C MET A 11 -10.49 -2.72 8.92
N GLY A 12 -10.27 -3.57 7.92
CA GLY A 12 -11.20 -3.75 6.82
C GLY A 12 -11.10 -5.14 6.21
N THR A 13 -11.91 -5.40 5.20
CA THR A 13 -11.82 -6.59 4.35
C THR A 13 -11.42 -6.16 2.95
N LEU A 14 -10.39 -6.78 2.40
CA LEU A 14 -9.99 -6.61 1.01
C LEU A 14 -10.58 -7.73 0.17
N LYS A 15 -11.29 -7.36 -0.89
CA LYS A 15 -11.69 -8.27 -1.97
C LYS A 15 -10.88 -7.92 -3.20
N VAL A 16 -10.17 -8.90 -3.75
CA VAL A 16 -9.40 -8.75 -4.99
C VAL A 16 -10.00 -9.65 -6.04
N THR A 17 -10.39 -9.08 -7.16
CA THR A 17 -10.89 -9.80 -8.32
C THR A 17 -9.87 -9.68 -9.45
N ILE A 18 -9.35 -10.80 -9.90
CA ILE A 18 -8.38 -10.87 -11.00
C ILE A 18 -9.03 -11.60 -12.16
N THR A 19 -9.14 -10.91 -13.30
CA THR A 19 -9.67 -11.49 -14.53
C THR A 19 -8.54 -11.63 -15.55
N THR A 20 -8.38 -12.82 -16.08
CA THR A 20 -7.41 -13.16 -17.13
C THR A 20 -8.12 -13.89 -18.26
N ASP A 21 -7.40 -14.22 -19.31
CA ASP A 21 -7.85 -15.10 -20.39
C ASP A 21 -8.27 -16.52 -19.90
N LYS A 22 -7.76 -16.93 -18.74
CA LYS A 22 -8.07 -18.23 -18.09
C LYS A 22 -9.29 -18.18 -17.17
N GLY A 23 -9.87 -16.99 -16.95
CA GLY A 23 -11.03 -16.81 -16.10
C GLY A 23 -10.86 -15.77 -15.02
N THR A 24 -11.82 -15.73 -14.11
CA THR A 24 -11.87 -14.78 -12.99
C THR A 24 -11.67 -15.51 -11.67
N THR A 25 -10.74 -15.01 -10.87
CA THR A 25 -10.49 -15.48 -9.51
C THR A 25 -10.79 -14.36 -8.52
N VAL A 26 -11.45 -14.70 -7.44
CA VAL A 26 -11.81 -13.75 -6.36
C VAL A 26 -11.13 -14.19 -5.07
N TYR A 27 -10.37 -13.28 -4.48
CA TYR A 27 -9.75 -13.44 -3.17
C TYR A 27 -10.46 -12.54 -2.17
N ARG A 28 -10.68 -13.03 -0.98
CA ARG A 28 -11.21 -12.26 0.14
C ARG A 28 -10.26 -12.39 1.33
N ILE A 29 -9.70 -11.26 1.74
CA ILE A 29 -8.74 -11.17 2.85
C ILE A 29 -9.39 -10.34 3.95
N ASN A 30 -9.77 -10.97 5.03
CA ASN A 30 -10.38 -10.30 6.17
C ASN A 30 -9.31 -9.63 7.04
N GLU A 31 -9.75 -8.63 7.81
CA GLU A 31 -8.93 -7.95 8.81
C GLU A 31 -7.59 -7.44 8.26
N VAL A 32 -7.62 -6.82 7.10
CA VAL A 32 -6.47 -6.07 6.60
C VAL A 32 -6.43 -4.69 7.24
N GLY A 33 -5.23 -4.16 7.43
CA GLY A 33 -5.04 -2.80 7.87
C GLY A 33 -5.07 -1.83 6.69
N VAL A 34 -5.93 -0.83 6.72
CA VAL A 34 -6.00 0.22 5.70
C VAL A 34 -5.66 1.57 6.33
N ARG A 35 -4.75 2.31 5.74
CA ARG A 35 -4.45 3.69 6.13
C ARG A 35 -4.14 4.57 4.95
N MET A 36 -4.42 5.84 5.11
CA MET A 36 -4.01 6.85 4.13
C MET A 36 -2.50 7.06 4.17
N LYS A 37 -1.94 7.36 3.02
CA LYS A 37 -0.53 7.73 2.86
C LYS A 37 -0.42 8.96 1.96
N GLY A 38 0.80 9.46 1.82
CA GLY A 38 1.10 10.66 1.04
C GLY A 38 1.53 11.83 1.92
N ASN A 39 1.84 12.93 1.31
CA ASN A 39 2.19 14.17 1.99
C ASN A 39 1.18 15.27 1.66
N THR A 40 1.21 15.80 0.45
CA THR A 40 0.33 16.88 -0.02
C THR A 40 -1.04 16.37 -0.48
N SER A 41 -1.18 15.07 -0.75
CA SER A 41 -2.40 14.41 -1.23
C SER A 41 -3.33 13.92 -0.10
N ARG A 42 -3.06 14.28 1.16
CA ARG A 42 -3.90 13.88 2.29
C ARG A 42 -5.06 14.86 2.44
N THR A 43 -6.22 14.43 1.96
CA THR A 43 -7.49 15.10 2.19
C THR A 43 -8.42 14.17 2.97
N SER A 44 -9.64 14.59 3.26
CA SER A 44 -10.68 13.68 3.73
C SER A 44 -10.88 12.55 2.70
N PHE A 45 -11.05 11.33 3.14
CA PHE A 45 -11.27 10.19 2.26
C PHE A 45 -12.63 10.24 1.54
N TYR A 46 -13.62 10.74 2.23
CA TYR A 46 -14.97 10.95 1.73
C TYR A 46 -15.34 12.42 1.91
N ASN A 47 -15.97 12.99 0.93
CA ASN A 47 -16.46 14.35 0.96
C ASN A 47 -17.98 14.31 1.22
N ASP A 48 -18.38 14.66 2.42
CA ASP A 48 -19.77 14.67 2.83
C ASP A 48 -20.62 15.71 2.07
N TRP A 49 -19.97 16.69 1.45
CA TRP A 49 -20.66 17.76 0.75
C TRP A 49 -21.17 17.35 -0.64
N ASP A 50 -20.39 16.58 -1.39
CA ASP A 50 -20.73 16.10 -2.73
C ASP A 50 -21.01 14.60 -2.80
N GLY A 51 -20.83 13.88 -1.68
CA GLY A 51 -21.05 12.45 -1.60
C GLY A 51 -20.01 11.62 -2.36
N MET A 52 -18.84 12.17 -2.67
CA MET A 52 -17.82 11.52 -3.48
C MET A 52 -16.59 11.12 -2.67
N TYR A 53 -15.92 10.06 -3.12
CA TYR A 53 -14.61 9.70 -2.59
C TYR A 53 -13.53 10.60 -3.16
N ASN A 54 -12.70 11.16 -2.26
CA ASN A 54 -11.53 11.88 -2.67
C ASN A 54 -10.45 10.93 -3.17
N LEU A 55 -9.76 11.34 -4.20
CA LEU A 55 -8.69 10.58 -4.83
C LEU A 55 -7.41 10.68 -3.97
N VAL A 56 -7.26 9.77 -3.04
CA VAL A 56 -6.17 9.75 -2.05
C VAL A 56 -5.30 8.51 -2.23
N HIS A 57 -4.06 8.59 -1.75
CA HIS A 57 -3.18 7.43 -1.66
C HIS A 57 -3.46 6.68 -0.37
N PHE A 58 -3.44 5.36 -0.41
CA PHE A 58 -3.57 4.54 0.77
C PHE A 58 -2.66 3.31 0.71
N LYS A 59 -2.48 2.68 1.85
CA LYS A 59 -1.70 1.46 2.01
C LYS A 59 -2.57 0.41 2.66
N VAL A 60 -2.45 -0.81 2.17
CA VAL A 60 -3.04 -1.99 2.80
C VAL A 60 -1.92 -2.82 3.41
N SER A 61 -2.07 -3.20 4.67
CA SER A 61 -1.18 -4.12 5.39
C SER A 61 -1.90 -5.43 5.65
N PHE A 62 -1.25 -6.53 5.35
CA PHE A 62 -1.76 -7.86 5.66
C PHE A 62 -1.35 -8.32 7.06
N GLN A 63 -0.35 -7.68 7.66
CA GLN A 63 0.31 -8.05 8.91
C GLN A 63 -0.16 -7.25 10.14
N GLU A 64 -1.05 -6.27 9.97
CA GLU A 64 -1.47 -5.42 11.09
C GLU A 64 -2.13 -6.26 12.19
N THR A 65 -1.62 -6.17 13.40
CA THR A 65 -2.09 -6.95 14.54
C THR A 65 -3.23 -6.29 15.30
N PHE A 66 -3.39 -4.98 15.18
CA PHE A 66 -4.41 -4.17 15.87
C PHE A 66 -4.38 -4.32 17.40
N ASP A 67 -3.22 -4.67 17.97
CA ASP A 67 -3.07 -5.02 19.38
C ASP A 67 -2.38 -3.93 20.22
N ASP A 68 -2.02 -2.79 19.63
CA ASP A 68 -1.41 -1.69 20.35
C ASP A 68 -2.49 -0.84 21.06
N PRO A 69 -2.57 -0.89 22.41
CA PRO A 69 -3.57 -0.12 23.13
C PRO A 69 -3.30 1.40 23.06
N GLY A 70 -2.09 1.84 22.74
CA GLY A 70 -1.77 3.25 22.49
C GLY A 70 -2.46 3.79 21.25
N TYR A 71 -2.70 2.92 20.25
CA TYR A 71 -3.39 3.29 19.02
C TYR A 71 -4.86 2.91 18.99
N TYR A 72 -5.22 1.76 19.58
CA TYR A 72 -6.56 1.18 19.46
C TYR A 72 -7.37 1.27 20.75
N GLY A 73 -6.74 1.66 21.87
CA GLY A 73 -7.42 1.79 23.15
C GLY A 73 -8.14 0.51 23.56
N ASN A 74 -9.41 0.62 23.94
CA ASN A 74 -10.26 -0.52 24.32
C ASN A 74 -10.64 -1.43 23.14
N GLN A 75 -10.33 -1.04 21.90
CA GLN A 75 -10.57 -1.83 20.71
C GLN A 75 -9.33 -2.62 20.28
N ALA A 76 -8.23 -2.52 21.04
CA ALA A 76 -7.04 -3.31 20.78
C ALA A 76 -7.37 -4.80 20.89
N LEU A 77 -6.93 -5.57 19.89
CA LEU A 77 -7.11 -7.02 19.89
C LEU A 77 -6.14 -7.66 20.87
N SER A 78 -6.52 -8.81 21.40
CA SER A 78 -5.67 -9.66 22.23
C SER A 78 -5.34 -10.94 21.48
N TRP A 79 -4.06 -11.28 21.41
CA TRP A 79 -3.55 -12.45 20.72
C TRP A 79 -2.77 -13.34 21.67
N ASN A 80 -2.84 -14.67 21.49
CA ASN A 80 -1.76 -15.51 21.95
C ASN A 80 -0.54 -15.34 21.03
N GLU A 81 0.64 -15.78 21.46
CA GLU A 81 1.88 -15.57 20.72
C GLU A 81 1.86 -16.25 19.33
N THR A 82 1.30 -17.46 19.25
CA THR A 82 1.23 -18.22 17.99
C THR A 82 0.37 -17.49 16.94
N ASP A 83 -0.82 -17.07 17.33
CA ASP A 83 -1.74 -16.37 16.41
C ASP A 83 -1.20 -14.99 16.04
N ARG A 84 -0.55 -14.31 16.99
CA ARG A 84 0.11 -13.03 16.73
C ARG A 84 1.22 -13.17 15.70
N GLN A 85 2.05 -14.20 15.84
CA GLN A 85 3.12 -14.44 14.89
C GLN A 85 2.55 -14.83 13.52
N ALA A 86 1.57 -15.72 13.47
CA ALA A 86 0.89 -16.07 12.22
C ALA A 86 0.30 -14.85 11.51
N ARG A 87 -0.21 -13.87 12.29
CA ARG A 87 -0.70 -12.59 11.75
C ARG A 87 0.43 -11.75 11.17
N LYS A 88 1.57 -11.66 11.82
CA LYS A 88 2.76 -10.93 11.35
C LYS A 88 3.39 -11.55 10.10
N ASP A 89 3.23 -12.84 9.92
CA ASP A 89 3.77 -13.57 8.76
C ASP A 89 2.80 -13.62 7.58
N ARG A 90 1.61 -13.02 7.73
CA ARG A 90 0.57 -13.05 6.70
C ARG A 90 0.98 -12.22 5.49
N THR A 91 0.85 -12.84 4.31
CA THR A 91 1.09 -12.20 3.02
C THR A 91 -0.07 -12.43 2.06
N PHE A 92 -0.13 -11.64 1.02
CA PHE A 92 -0.95 -11.86 -0.16
C PHE A 92 -0.09 -11.70 -1.42
N ALA A 93 -0.08 -12.70 -2.29
CA ALA A 93 0.80 -12.75 -3.45
C ALA A 93 2.28 -12.46 -3.09
N THR A 94 2.74 -13.03 -1.98
CA THR A 94 4.08 -12.84 -1.39
C THR A 94 4.36 -11.43 -0.84
N LEU A 95 3.42 -10.51 -0.87
CA LEU A 95 3.57 -9.16 -0.35
C LEU A 95 2.99 -9.04 1.06
N GLU A 96 3.69 -8.38 1.96
CA GLU A 96 3.21 -8.01 3.30
C GLU A 96 2.26 -6.81 3.27
N LYS A 97 2.46 -5.96 2.27
CA LYS A 97 1.74 -4.69 2.10
C LYS A 97 1.59 -4.39 0.62
N ILE A 98 0.60 -3.61 0.28
CA ILE A 98 0.45 -2.98 -1.03
C ILE A 98 0.25 -1.48 -0.88
N ASP A 99 0.85 -0.73 -1.77
CA ASP A 99 0.61 0.70 -1.91
C ASP A 99 -0.37 0.93 -3.05
N ILE A 100 -1.41 1.69 -2.77
CA ILE A 100 -2.44 2.04 -3.73
C ILE A 100 -2.40 3.55 -3.91
N ARG A 101 -2.00 3.98 -5.08
CA ARG A 101 -1.76 5.39 -5.38
C ARG A 101 -2.70 5.87 -6.45
N TRP A 102 -3.36 6.97 -6.15
CA TRP A 102 -4.12 7.66 -7.16
C TRP A 102 -3.19 8.38 -8.14
N ASN A 103 -3.53 8.29 -9.40
CA ASN A 103 -2.86 9.04 -10.44
C ASN A 103 -3.26 10.51 -10.37
N ARG A 104 -2.26 11.42 -10.39
CA ARG A 104 -2.52 12.86 -10.27
C ARG A 104 -3.09 13.43 -11.56
N ASN A 105 -3.74 14.59 -11.46
CA ASN A 105 -4.40 15.29 -12.57
C ASN A 105 -3.50 15.63 -13.77
N ASP A 106 -2.18 15.51 -13.60
CA ASP A 106 -1.20 15.79 -14.64
C ASP A 106 -0.92 14.60 -15.58
N ASP A 107 -1.56 13.45 -15.33
CA ASP A 107 -1.51 12.28 -16.21
C ASP A 107 -2.93 11.79 -16.58
N PRO A 108 -3.54 12.34 -17.63
CA PRO A 108 -4.88 11.92 -18.05
C PRO A 108 -4.93 10.51 -18.61
N THR A 109 -3.78 9.89 -18.89
CA THR A 109 -3.71 8.54 -19.45
C THR A 109 -3.77 7.45 -18.40
N TYR A 110 -3.47 7.74 -17.14
CA TYR A 110 -3.36 6.81 -16.01
C TYR A 110 -2.25 5.76 -16.13
N ILE A 111 -1.42 5.81 -17.17
CA ILE A 111 -0.41 4.78 -17.44
C ILE A 111 1.04 5.26 -17.28
N ARG A 112 1.29 6.55 -17.05
CA ARG A 112 2.63 7.13 -17.03
C ARG A 112 3.56 6.41 -16.05
N GLU A 113 3.13 6.22 -14.80
CA GLU A 113 3.97 5.57 -13.78
C GLU A 113 4.16 4.08 -14.08
N ASN A 114 3.09 3.39 -14.50
CA ASN A 114 3.17 1.99 -14.88
C ASN A 114 4.15 1.79 -16.05
N TYR A 115 4.01 2.58 -17.09
CA TYR A 115 4.91 2.55 -18.25
C TYR A 115 6.35 2.90 -17.88
N ALA A 116 6.57 3.90 -17.04
CA ALA A 116 7.91 4.29 -16.62
C ALA A 116 8.61 3.17 -15.84
N TYR A 117 7.93 2.48 -14.93
CA TYR A 117 8.50 1.35 -14.21
C TYR A 117 8.76 0.14 -15.09
N ASP A 118 7.87 -0.15 -16.06
CA ASP A 118 8.11 -1.19 -17.06
C ASP A 118 9.35 -0.88 -17.91
N LEU A 119 9.49 0.38 -18.30
CA LEU A 119 10.66 0.84 -19.05
C LEU A 119 11.95 0.69 -18.23
N TYR A 120 11.95 1.11 -16.95
CA TYR A 120 13.12 0.95 -16.08
C TYR A 120 13.52 -0.53 -15.97
N ARG A 121 12.57 -1.44 -15.75
CA ARG A 121 12.86 -2.87 -15.70
C ARG A 121 13.42 -3.41 -17.02
N SER A 122 12.91 -2.92 -18.16
CA SER A 122 13.42 -3.34 -19.48
C SER A 122 14.87 -2.94 -19.72
N PHE A 123 15.36 -1.90 -19.02
CA PHE A 123 16.77 -1.48 -19.03
C PHE A 123 17.59 -2.08 -17.87
N GLY A 124 17.05 -3.04 -17.13
CA GLY A 124 17.74 -3.68 -16.01
C GLY A 124 17.82 -2.82 -14.74
N VAL A 125 17.09 -1.72 -14.67
CA VAL A 125 16.96 -0.92 -13.44
C VAL A 125 15.94 -1.55 -12.53
N LEU A 126 16.28 -1.73 -11.26
CA LEU A 126 15.36 -2.21 -10.25
C LEU A 126 14.21 -1.22 -10.08
N ALA A 127 13.00 -1.68 -10.35
CA ALA A 127 11.80 -0.88 -10.21
C ALA A 127 10.62 -1.75 -9.76
N PRO A 128 9.72 -1.22 -8.92
CA PRO A 128 8.58 -1.97 -8.42
C PRO A 128 7.66 -2.38 -9.56
N HIS A 129 7.01 -3.53 -9.39
CA HIS A 129 5.89 -3.91 -10.24
C HIS A 129 4.68 -3.04 -9.90
N THR A 130 3.96 -2.66 -10.93
CA THR A 130 2.76 -1.85 -10.83
C THR A 130 1.64 -2.43 -11.66
N ASN A 131 0.40 -2.19 -11.26
CA ASN A 131 -0.77 -2.57 -12.03
C ASN A 131 -1.90 -1.55 -11.82
N LEU A 132 -2.79 -1.43 -12.79
CA LEU A 132 -3.99 -0.62 -12.65
C LEU A 132 -5.10 -1.46 -12.02
N ALA A 133 -5.87 -0.85 -11.13
CA ALA A 133 -7.01 -1.49 -10.52
C ALA A 133 -8.21 -0.54 -10.46
N SER A 134 -9.37 -1.06 -10.79
CA SER A 134 -10.64 -0.48 -10.41
C SER A 134 -10.85 -0.71 -8.91
N VAL A 135 -11.16 0.34 -8.18
CA VAL A 135 -11.29 0.31 -6.72
C VAL A 135 -12.70 0.71 -6.34
N ASP A 136 -13.30 -0.12 -5.51
CA ASP A 136 -14.61 0.13 -4.91
C ASP A 136 -14.47 0.19 -3.39
N PHE A 137 -15.25 1.05 -2.74
CA PHE A 137 -15.40 1.10 -1.29
C PHE A 137 -16.83 0.66 -0.92
N GLY A 138 -16.96 -0.54 -0.38
CA GLY A 138 -18.25 -1.17 -0.22
C GLY A 138 -18.88 -1.49 -1.58
N ASN A 139 -20.01 -0.84 -1.89
CA ASN A 139 -20.69 -0.98 -3.18
C ASN A 139 -20.46 0.22 -4.12
N ASP A 140 -19.69 1.21 -3.67
CA ASP A 140 -19.49 2.44 -4.42
C ASP A 140 -18.21 2.37 -5.25
N HIS A 141 -18.34 2.59 -6.55
CA HIS A 141 -17.19 2.70 -7.44
C HIS A 141 -16.46 4.02 -7.17
N ALA A 142 -15.21 3.93 -6.77
CA ALA A 142 -14.41 5.09 -6.41
C ALA A 142 -13.49 5.57 -7.55
N GLY A 143 -13.10 4.69 -8.48
CA GLY A 143 -12.27 5.04 -9.61
C GLY A 143 -11.14 4.07 -9.89
N VAL A 144 -10.09 4.55 -10.58
CA VAL A 144 -8.92 3.75 -10.96
C VAL A 144 -7.69 4.24 -10.22
N TRP A 145 -6.95 3.30 -9.63
CA TRP A 145 -5.69 3.52 -8.93
C TRP A 145 -4.58 2.66 -9.50
N VAL A 146 -3.35 3.06 -9.23
CA VAL A 146 -2.17 2.24 -9.48
C VAL A 146 -1.80 1.50 -8.20
N ILE A 147 -1.70 0.19 -8.29
CA ILE A 147 -1.18 -0.67 -7.23
C ILE A 147 0.32 -0.80 -7.42
N TYR A 148 1.07 -0.64 -6.33
CA TYR A 148 2.53 -0.75 -6.31
C TYR A 148 2.98 -1.86 -5.38
N GLU A 149 3.97 -2.59 -5.84
CA GLU A 149 4.83 -3.38 -4.96
C GLU A 149 5.63 -2.40 -4.08
N PRO A 150 5.58 -2.50 -2.74
CA PRO A 150 6.43 -1.67 -1.90
C PRO A 150 7.91 -1.95 -2.13
N VAL A 151 8.73 -0.90 -2.20
CA VAL A 151 10.19 -1.05 -2.17
C VAL A 151 10.60 -1.16 -0.70
N ASP A 152 10.74 -2.40 -0.25
CA ASP A 152 11.08 -2.78 1.12
C ASP A 152 12.01 -3.99 1.12
N LYS A 153 12.22 -4.61 2.28
CA LYS A 153 13.07 -5.78 2.42
C LYS A 153 12.68 -6.92 1.47
N ILE A 154 11.38 -7.21 1.34
CA ILE A 154 10.89 -8.28 0.45
C ILE A 154 11.20 -7.97 -1.01
N PHE A 155 11.04 -6.72 -1.43
CA PHE A 155 11.41 -6.28 -2.77
C PHE A 155 12.92 -6.52 -3.02
N LEU A 156 13.76 -6.18 -2.05
CA LEU A 156 15.21 -6.40 -2.18
C LEU A 156 15.54 -7.90 -2.24
N GLU A 157 14.98 -8.71 -1.36
CA GLU A 157 15.19 -10.16 -1.33
C GLU A 157 14.78 -10.86 -2.63
N LYS A 158 13.77 -10.36 -3.32
CA LYS A 158 13.33 -10.89 -4.61
C LYS A 158 14.20 -10.48 -5.80
N ASN A 159 14.83 -9.32 -5.72
CA ASN A 159 15.46 -8.69 -6.88
C ASN A 159 16.98 -8.58 -6.78
N LEU A 160 17.57 -8.81 -5.60
CA LEU A 160 19.01 -8.75 -5.37
C LEU A 160 19.57 -10.12 -5.00
N PRO A 161 20.82 -10.41 -5.37
CA PRO A 161 21.50 -11.60 -4.90
C PRO A 161 21.79 -11.48 -3.39
N GLU A 162 21.93 -12.63 -2.73
CA GLU A 162 22.04 -12.72 -1.26
C GLU A 162 23.21 -11.88 -0.72
N GLU A 163 24.33 -11.86 -1.41
CA GLU A 163 25.51 -11.07 -1.04
C GLU A 163 25.28 -9.55 -1.04
N ALA A 164 24.24 -9.07 -1.72
CA ALA A 164 23.89 -7.65 -1.76
C ALA A 164 22.84 -7.26 -0.70
N LEU A 165 22.23 -8.23 0.00
CA LEU A 165 21.19 -7.96 0.98
C LEU A 165 21.68 -7.35 2.30
N GLY A 166 23.00 -7.34 2.52
CA GLY A 166 23.63 -6.68 3.68
C GLY A 166 23.78 -5.16 3.56
N GLY A 167 23.34 -4.57 2.45
CA GLY A 167 23.40 -3.12 2.23
C GLY A 167 22.18 -2.38 2.81
N ASP A 168 22.33 -1.06 2.92
CA ASP A 168 21.25 -0.19 3.40
C ASP A 168 20.34 0.25 2.25
N LEU A 169 19.04 0.29 2.52
CA LEU A 169 18.04 0.90 1.64
C LEU A 169 17.79 2.36 2.07
N TYR A 170 18.09 3.29 1.18
CA TYR A 170 17.86 4.71 1.44
C TYR A 170 16.63 5.21 0.68
N LYS A 171 15.84 6.02 1.35
CA LYS A 171 14.71 6.73 0.75
C LYS A 171 14.93 8.23 0.84
N LEU A 172 14.81 8.90 -0.29
CA LEU A 172 14.74 10.35 -0.32
C LEU A 172 13.37 10.81 0.21
N GLY A 173 13.39 11.55 1.30
CA GLY A 173 12.20 12.13 1.92
C GLY A 173 12.22 13.66 1.86
N TRP A 174 11.09 14.29 2.09
CA TRP A 174 10.96 15.72 2.30
C TRP A 174 10.68 16.01 3.76
N THR A 175 11.48 16.90 4.35
CA THR A 175 11.24 17.51 5.66
C THR A 175 11.00 19.01 5.49
N ASN A 176 10.72 19.71 6.57
CA ASN A 176 10.62 21.18 6.56
C ASN A 176 11.95 21.84 6.18
N GLU A 177 13.05 21.13 6.29
CA GLU A 177 14.42 21.61 5.97
C GLU A 177 14.88 21.22 4.56
N GLY A 178 14.02 20.58 3.77
CA GLY A 178 14.30 20.12 2.42
C GLY A 178 14.30 18.59 2.26
N ALA A 179 14.99 18.10 1.24
CA ALA A 179 15.09 16.68 0.96
C ALA A 179 16.14 16.00 1.86
N THR A 180 15.77 14.91 2.49
CA THR A 180 16.67 14.12 3.35
C THR A 180 16.66 12.65 2.95
N PHE A 181 17.81 11.98 3.15
CA PHE A 181 17.92 10.53 3.05
C PHE A 181 17.63 9.89 4.40
N THR A 182 16.80 8.89 4.43
CA THR A 182 16.53 8.08 5.61
C THR A 182 16.88 6.63 5.29
N SER A 183 17.70 5.98 6.11
CA SER A 183 17.92 4.55 5.98
C SER A 183 16.67 3.79 6.44
N PHE A 184 16.41 2.68 5.78
CA PHE A 184 15.42 1.68 6.16
C PHE A 184 16.19 0.41 6.50
N SER A 185 16.35 0.17 7.78
CA SER A 185 16.84 -1.11 8.29
C SER A 185 15.68 -2.07 8.48
#